data_afe4b50a1b76dee7cd007b48872be5a6
#
_entry.id   afe4b50a1b76dee7cd007b48872be5a6
#
_cell.length_a   1.000
_cell.length_b   1.000
_cell.length_c   1.000
_cell.angle_alpha   90.00
_cell.angle_beta   90.00
_cell.angle_gamma   90.00
#
_symmetry.space_group_name_H-M   'P 1'
#
loop_
_entity.id
_entity.type
_entity.pdbx_description
1 polymer ?
#
loop_
_entity_poly.entity_id
_entity_poly.type
_entity_poly.pdbx_seq_one_letter_code
_entity_poly.pdbx_strand_id
1 'polypeptide(L)'
;MEKELAAGYQRIKIKIKPGWDVNIVAQVREKFPDIRLMADANSAYTLSDVALFKQMDQYNLMMVEQPLAHDDIFDHAELQKQIATPVCLDESVHSSEDAKHAIKLGAGRIINVKLGRVGGHAQAKKVERVGRENNIPVWCGGMLESGIGRAHNIAMATLAGFTLPGDVSASARYWHEDIIDPPVTVSPR
;
A
#
# COMPACT_ATOMS: atom_id res chain seq x y z
N MET A 1 8.46 -4.12 15.44
CA MET A 1 8.42 -2.73 15.01
C MET A 1 9.67 -1.95 15.40
N GLU A 2 10.09 -1.97 16.67
CA GLU A 2 11.31 -1.26 17.13
C GLU A 2 12.54 -1.60 16.28
N LYS A 3 12.77 -2.89 16.00
CA LYS A 3 13.84 -3.36 15.13
C LYS A 3 13.77 -2.74 13.72
N GLU A 4 12.59 -2.67 13.13
CA GLU A 4 12.39 -2.13 11.78
C GLU A 4 12.62 -0.61 11.75
N LEU A 5 12.16 0.10 12.77
CA LEU A 5 12.39 1.53 12.91
C LEU A 5 13.90 1.82 13.11
N ALA A 6 14.57 1.04 13.95
CA ALA A 6 16.02 1.15 14.13
C ALA A 6 16.81 0.82 12.85
N ALA A 7 16.26 -0.04 11.98
CA ALA A 7 16.82 -0.33 10.66
C ALA A 7 16.53 0.76 9.60
N GLY A 8 15.86 1.86 9.98
CA GLY A 8 15.63 3.02 9.11
C GLY A 8 14.39 2.95 8.23
N TYR A 9 13.48 1.98 8.44
CA TYR A 9 12.22 1.97 7.69
C TYR A 9 11.36 3.19 8.03
N GLN A 10 10.89 3.88 7.00
CA GLN A 10 10.18 5.16 7.12
C GLN A 10 8.66 5.00 7.27
N ARG A 11 8.14 3.82 7.02
CA ARG A 11 6.72 3.49 7.09
C ARG A 11 6.56 2.09 7.66
N ILE A 12 5.58 1.93 8.54
CA ILE A 12 5.22 0.62 9.10
C ILE A 12 3.82 0.26 8.62
N LYS A 13 3.69 -0.95 8.10
CA LYS A 13 2.42 -1.55 7.71
C LYS A 13 2.03 -2.64 8.71
N ILE A 14 0.81 -2.57 9.23
CA ILE A 14 0.22 -3.64 10.03
C ILE A 14 -0.97 -4.26 9.29
N LYS A 15 -1.15 -5.56 9.45
CA LYS A 15 -2.35 -6.24 8.94
C LYS A 15 -3.48 -6.09 9.94
N ILE A 16 -4.68 -5.83 9.41
CA ILE A 16 -5.92 -5.79 10.18
C ILE A 16 -6.95 -6.77 9.62
N LYS A 17 -7.85 -7.21 10.48
CA LYS A 17 -9.01 -8.04 10.14
C LYS A 17 -10.09 -7.82 11.20
N PRO A 18 -11.37 -8.19 10.95
CA PRO A 18 -12.42 -8.11 11.97
C PRO A 18 -11.99 -8.69 13.32
N GLY A 19 -12.11 -7.87 14.38
CA GLY A 19 -11.69 -8.20 15.74
C GLY A 19 -10.19 -8.01 16.04
N TRP A 20 -9.39 -7.65 15.04
CA TRP A 20 -7.97 -7.30 15.17
C TRP A 20 -7.68 -6.06 14.33
N ASP A 21 -8.18 -4.91 14.78
CA ASP A 21 -8.28 -3.69 13.99
C ASP A 21 -8.07 -2.43 14.85
N VAL A 22 -9.13 -1.74 15.26
CA VAL A 22 -9.04 -0.47 16.03
C VAL A 22 -8.14 -0.62 17.25
N ASN A 23 -8.26 -1.72 17.99
CA ASN A 23 -7.49 -1.93 19.23
C ASN A 23 -5.99 -2.06 18.94
N ILE A 24 -5.58 -2.79 17.91
CA ILE A 24 -4.16 -2.92 17.57
C ILE A 24 -3.60 -1.62 17.01
N VAL A 25 -4.39 -0.89 16.20
CA VAL A 25 -4.01 0.43 15.70
C VAL A 25 -3.79 1.40 16.88
N ALA A 26 -4.70 1.40 17.86
CA ALA A 26 -4.59 2.22 19.06
C ALA A 26 -3.30 1.92 19.85
N GLN A 27 -3.05 0.64 20.15
CA GLN A 27 -1.85 0.20 20.88
C GLN A 27 -0.55 0.58 20.15
N VAL A 28 -0.53 0.43 18.82
CA VAL A 28 0.63 0.81 18.02
C VAL A 28 0.83 2.31 18.04
N ARG A 29 -0.23 3.11 17.91
CA ARG A 29 -0.15 4.56 17.92
C ARG A 29 0.24 5.11 19.30
N GLU A 30 -0.26 4.51 20.39
CA GLU A 30 0.14 4.86 21.76
C GLU A 30 1.64 4.64 21.96
N LYS A 31 2.17 3.50 21.54
CA LYS A 31 3.60 3.17 21.70
C LYS A 31 4.51 3.96 20.74
N PHE A 32 4.02 4.30 19.55
CA PHE A 32 4.77 4.97 18.49
C PHE A 32 3.95 6.13 17.90
N PRO A 33 3.89 7.27 18.60
CA PRO A 33 2.97 8.37 18.25
C PRO A 33 3.27 9.00 16.89
N ASP A 34 4.53 9.04 16.45
CA ASP A 34 4.97 9.83 15.29
C ASP A 34 5.27 8.99 14.04
N ILE A 35 5.14 7.67 14.10
CA ILE A 35 5.47 6.83 12.94
C ILE A 35 4.43 6.99 11.81
N ARG A 36 4.90 6.87 10.58
CA ARG A 36 4.02 6.71 9.43
C ARG A 36 3.41 5.32 9.45
N LEU A 37 2.21 5.19 10.02
CA LEU A 37 1.50 3.94 10.18
C LEU A 37 0.45 3.78 9.10
N MET A 38 0.35 2.61 8.51
CA MET A 38 -0.75 2.20 7.65
C MET A 38 -1.31 0.85 8.07
N ALA A 39 -2.59 0.65 7.79
CA ALA A 39 -3.29 -0.61 8.00
C ALA A 39 -3.63 -1.27 6.66
N ASP A 40 -3.43 -2.57 6.55
CA ASP A 40 -3.73 -3.36 5.36
C ASP A 40 -4.77 -4.42 5.71
N ALA A 41 -5.93 -4.32 5.09
CA ALA A 41 -7.10 -5.13 5.38
C ALA A 41 -7.28 -6.33 4.45
N ASN A 42 -6.58 -6.37 3.31
CA ASN A 42 -6.67 -7.44 2.30
C ASN A 42 -8.12 -7.90 2.03
N SER A 43 -9.02 -6.95 1.78
CA SER A 43 -10.43 -7.19 1.45
C SER A 43 -11.26 -7.85 2.57
N ALA A 44 -10.90 -7.67 3.84
CA ALA A 44 -11.52 -8.39 4.94
C ALA A 44 -12.84 -7.77 5.45
N TYR A 45 -13.23 -6.60 4.97
CA TYR A 45 -14.38 -5.84 5.44
C TYR A 45 -15.42 -5.60 4.34
N THR A 46 -16.53 -5.03 4.75
CA THR A 46 -17.63 -4.58 3.88
C THR A 46 -18.00 -3.14 4.19
N LEU A 47 -18.84 -2.50 3.39
CA LEU A 47 -19.32 -1.15 3.67
C LEU A 47 -20.08 -1.03 5.01
N SER A 48 -20.66 -2.14 5.52
CA SER A 48 -21.29 -2.14 6.85
C SER A 48 -20.31 -1.83 8.00
N ASP A 49 -19.00 -1.97 7.77
CA ASP A 49 -17.95 -1.72 8.75
C ASP A 49 -17.48 -0.25 8.76
N VAL A 50 -18.15 0.65 8.05
CA VAL A 50 -17.80 2.08 7.96
C VAL A 50 -17.59 2.74 9.32
N ALA A 51 -18.40 2.37 10.33
CA ALA A 51 -18.28 2.90 11.68
C ALA A 51 -16.93 2.55 12.34
N LEU A 52 -16.38 1.39 12.05
CA LEU A 52 -15.07 0.95 12.49
C LEU A 52 -13.96 1.79 11.84
N PHE A 53 -14.04 2.03 10.53
CA PHE A 53 -13.06 2.86 9.83
C PHE A 53 -13.11 4.33 10.30
N LYS A 54 -14.30 4.88 10.62
CA LYS A 54 -14.43 6.19 11.26
C LYS A 54 -13.73 6.26 12.61
N GLN A 55 -13.75 5.18 13.40
CA GLN A 55 -12.99 5.12 14.66
C GLN A 55 -11.48 5.10 14.40
N MET A 56 -11.01 4.60 13.27
CA MET A 56 -9.58 4.61 12.93
C MET A 56 -9.08 6.00 12.53
N ASP A 57 -9.95 6.91 12.08
CA ASP A 57 -9.56 8.27 11.64
C ASP A 57 -8.81 9.05 12.72
N GLN A 58 -9.11 8.83 14.01
CA GLN A 58 -8.43 9.48 15.12
C GLN A 58 -6.94 9.10 15.27
N TYR A 59 -6.51 7.99 14.68
CA TYR A 59 -5.13 7.49 14.81
C TYR A 59 -4.19 8.00 13.72
N ASN A 60 -4.63 8.91 12.87
CA ASN A 60 -3.82 9.53 11.83
C ASN A 60 -3.05 8.49 11.00
N LEU A 61 -3.77 7.50 10.47
CA LEU A 61 -3.19 6.52 9.56
C LEU A 61 -2.83 7.20 8.24
N MET A 62 -1.68 6.85 7.69
CA MET A 62 -1.26 7.29 6.38
C MET A 62 -2.24 6.82 5.29
N MET A 63 -2.77 5.61 5.45
CA MET A 63 -3.79 4.99 4.60
C MET A 63 -4.37 3.74 5.24
N VAL A 64 -5.54 3.34 4.77
CA VAL A 64 -6.07 1.98 4.89
C VAL A 64 -6.02 1.31 3.51
N GLU A 65 -5.29 0.19 3.41
CA GLU A 65 -5.08 -0.53 2.16
C GLU A 65 -6.14 -1.61 1.97
N GLN A 66 -6.78 -1.61 0.81
CA GLN A 66 -7.78 -2.56 0.33
C GLN A 66 -8.78 -3.00 1.42
N PRO A 67 -9.59 -2.08 1.93
CA PRO A 67 -10.53 -2.40 3.00
C PRO A 67 -11.62 -3.39 2.57
N LEU A 68 -12.18 -3.23 1.37
CA LEU A 68 -13.32 -3.98 0.88
C LEU A 68 -12.93 -4.98 -0.22
N ALA A 69 -13.90 -5.75 -0.72
CA ALA A 69 -13.69 -6.70 -1.80
C ALA A 69 -13.04 -6.06 -3.04
N HIS A 70 -12.15 -6.80 -3.71
CA HIS A 70 -11.34 -6.26 -4.79
C HIS A 70 -12.13 -5.85 -6.03
N ASP A 71 -13.29 -6.43 -6.24
CA ASP A 71 -14.22 -6.17 -7.35
C ASP A 71 -15.30 -5.12 -7.01
N ASP A 72 -15.34 -4.66 -5.76
CA ASP A 72 -16.32 -3.68 -5.28
C ASP A 72 -15.75 -2.26 -5.22
N ILE A 73 -15.59 -1.65 -6.38
CA ILE A 73 -15.08 -0.28 -6.49
C ILE A 73 -16.11 0.77 -6.05
N PHE A 74 -17.41 0.46 -6.13
CA PHE A 74 -18.47 1.40 -5.76
C PHE A 74 -18.54 1.60 -4.26
N ASP A 75 -18.50 0.53 -3.48
CA ASP A 75 -18.52 0.61 -2.02
C ASP A 75 -17.21 1.23 -1.48
N HIS A 76 -16.07 1.04 -2.16
CA HIS A 76 -14.86 1.79 -1.84
C HIS A 76 -15.07 3.30 -1.99
N ALA A 77 -15.77 3.75 -3.04
CA ALA A 77 -16.08 5.16 -3.24
C ALA A 77 -17.02 5.69 -2.14
N GLU A 78 -18.01 4.91 -1.74
CA GLU A 78 -18.91 5.27 -0.65
C GLU A 78 -18.20 5.29 0.71
N LEU A 79 -17.28 4.34 0.95
CA LEU A 79 -16.44 4.34 2.14
C LEU A 79 -15.55 5.59 2.19
N GLN A 80 -14.82 5.90 1.10
CA GLN A 80 -13.90 7.04 1.07
C GLN A 80 -14.59 8.39 1.28
N LYS A 81 -15.86 8.54 0.91
CA LYS A 81 -16.65 9.75 1.21
C LYS A 81 -16.92 9.93 2.70
N GLN A 82 -16.92 8.85 3.47
CA GLN A 82 -17.34 8.83 4.86
C GLN A 82 -16.18 8.83 5.87
N ILE A 83 -14.94 8.56 5.43
CA ILE A 83 -13.76 8.49 6.27
C ILE A 83 -12.72 9.53 5.86
N ALA A 84 -11.97 10.04 6.84
CA ALA A 84 -10.88 10.97 6.61
C ALA A 84 -9.61 10.26 6.13
N THR A 85 -9.33 9.08 6.65
CA THR A 85 -8.19 8.24 6.29
C THR A 85 -8.22 7.90 4.79
N PRO A 86 -7.14 8.14 4.05
CA PRO A 86 -7.09 7.77 2.63
C PRO A 86 -7.24 6.26 2.43
N VAL A 87 -8.15 5.86 1.56
CA VAL A 87 -8.21 4.49 1.04
C VAL A 87 -7.09 4.31 0.01
N CYS A 88 -6.31 3.25 0.15
CA CYS A 88 -5.33 2.81 -0.83
C CYS A 88 -5.85 1.56 -1.53
N LEU A 89 -5.97 1.61 -2.85
CA LEU A 89 -6.39 0.46 -3.64
C LEU A 89 -5.17 -0.37 -4.04
N ASP A 90 -5.23 -1.66 -3.78
CA ASP A 90 -4.24 -2.66 -4.14
C ASP A 90 -4.84 -3.70 -5.09
N GLU A 91 -5.57 -4.66 -4.57
CA GLU A 91 -6.15 -5.76 -5.33
C GLU A 91 -7.22 -5.31 -6.35
N SER A 92 -7.78 -4.13 -6.22
CA SER A 92 -8.78 -3.58 -7.16
C SER A 92 -8.17 -3.00 -8.44
N VAL A 93 -6.84 -2.84 -8.53
CA VAL A 93 -6.19 -2.20 -9.68
C VAL A 93 -5.33 -3.19 -10.43
N HIS A 94 -5.83 -3.69 -11.58
CA HIS A 94 -5.12 -4.61 -12.47
C HIS A 94 -4.63 -3.93 -13.75
N SER A 95 -5.13 -2.72 -14.04
CA SER A 95 -4.81 -1.99 -15.27
C SER A 95 -4.85 -0.47 -15.07
N SER A 96 -4.39 0.26 -16.08
CA SER A 96 -4.55 1.73 -16.09
C SER A 96 -6.00 2.16 -16.23
N GLU A 97 -6.87 1.33 -16.81
CA GLU A 97 -8.30 1.63 -16.91
C GLU A 97 -8.98 1.49 -15.55
N ASP A 98 -8.63 0.45 -14.76
CA ASP A 98 -9.14 0.33 -13.39
C ASP A 98 -8.72 1.53 -12.55
N ALA A 99 -7.46 1.96 -12.67
CA ALA A 99 -6.97 3.15 -11.99
C ALA A 99 -7.79 4.41 -12.37
N LYS A 100 -8.09 4.61 -13.65
CA LYS A 100 -8.92 5.73 -14.13
C LYS A 100 -10.34 5.65 -13.55
N HIS A 101 -10.95 4.48 -13.58
CA HIS A 101 -12.30 4.28 -13.03
C HIS A 101 -12.32 4.55 -11.53
N ALA A 102 -11.37 4.00 -10.79
CA ALA A 102 -11.24 4.22 -9.35
C ALA A 102 -11.11 5.71 -9.00
N ILE A 103 -10.23 6.42 -9.70
CA ILE A 103 -10.01 7.86 -9.51
C ILE A 103 -11.28 8.65 -9.85
N LYS A 104 -11.91 8.35 -10.98
CA LYS A 104 -13.15 9.04 -11.43
C LYS A 104 -14.30 8.88 -10.43
N LEU A 105 -14.39 7.71 -9.78
CA LEU A 105 -15.41 7.42 -8.75
C LEU A 105 -15.00 7.98 -7.37
N GLY A 106 -13.75 8.34 -7.17
CA GLY A 106 -13.24 8.72 -5.86
C GLY A 106 -13.11 7.53 -4.89
N ALA A 107 -12.88 6.32 -5.42
CA ALA A 107 -12.84 5.08 -4.65
C ALA A 107 -11.58 4.93 -3.77
N GLY A 108 -10.57 5.75 -4.01
CA GLY A 108 -9.36 5.80 -3.20
C GLY A 108 -8.55 7.05 -3.51
N ARG A 109 -7.69 7.40 -2.59
CA ARG A 109 -6.78 8.57 -2.71
C ARG A 109 -5.33 8.16 -2.89
N ILE A 110 -5.04 6.86 -2.91
CA ILE A 110 -3.71 6.28 -3.08
C ILE A 110 -3.85 4.98 -3.87
N ILE A 111 -2.86 4.65 -4.69
CA ILE A 111 -2.81 3.37 -5.42
C ILE A 111 -1.50 2.64 -5.11
N ASN A 112 -1.62 1.37 -4.75
CA ASN A 112 -0.53 0.42 -4.67
C ASN A 112 -0.32 -0.24 -6.04
N VAL A 113 0.84 -0.03 -6.65
CA VAL A 113 1.18 -0.60 -7.96
C VAL A 113 2.08 -1.80 -7.78
N LYS A 114 1.58 -2.98 -8.10
CA LYS A 114 2.38 -4.22 -8.13
C LYS A 114 2.58 -4.65 -9.57
N LEU A 115 3.84 -4.71 -10.04
CA LEU A 115 4.17 -5.00 -11.44
C LEU A 115 3.53 -6.28 -11.94
N GLY A 116 3.59 -7.35 -11.14
CA GLY A 116 3.02 -8.65 -11.51
C GLY A 116 1.51 -8.60 -11.67
N ARG A 117 0.81 -7.83 -10.81
CA ARG A 117 -0.65 -7.71 -10.88
C ARG A 117 -1.12 -6.93 -12.10
N VAL A 118 -0.47 -5.82 -12.41
CA VAL A 118 -0.89 -4.95 -13.52
C VAL A 118 -0.36 -5.41 -14.88
N GLY A 119 0.34 -6.56 -14.96
CA GLY A 119 0.82 -7.12 -16.23
C GLY A 119 2.18 -6.56 -16.69
N GLY A 120 3.03 -6.14 -15.74
CA GLY A 120 4.42 -5.75 -16.00
C GLY A 120 4.64 -4.26 -16.21
N HIS A 121 5.86 -3.91 -16.63
CA HIS A 121 6.36 -2.52 -16.69
C HIS A 121 5.51 -1.57 -17.53
N ALA A 122 5.05 -2.03 -18.70
CA ALA A 122 4.30 -1.17 -19.61
C ALA A 122 2.99 -0.69 -19.00
N GLN A 123 2.28 -1.57 -18.31
CA GLN A 123 1.04 -1.22 -17.61
C GLN A 123 1.31 -0.45 -16.32
N ALA A 124 2.32 -0.84 -15.54
CA ALA A 124 2.67 -0.12 -14.31
C ALA A 124 3.02 1.36 -14.59
N LYS A 125 3.77 1.63 -15.67
CA LYS A 125 4.04 3.01 -16.13
C LYS A 125 2.78 3.77 -16.54
N LYS A 126 1.79 3.09 -17.10
CA LYS A 126 0.49 3.73 -17.42
C LYS A 126 -0.30 4.03 -16.15
N VAL A 127 -0.32 3.12 -15.18
CA VAL A 127 -0.97 3.34 -13.87
C VAL A 127 -0.30 4.52 -13.14
N GLU A 128 1.04 4.53 -13.08
CA GLU A 128 1.80 5.66 -12.50
C GLU A 128 1.42 6.99 -13.16
N ARG A 129 1.40 7.02 -14.50
CA ARG A 129 1.04 8.22 -15.25
C ARG A 129 -0.38 8.69 -14.92
N VAL A 130 -1.35 7.79 -14.88
CA VAL A 130 -2.73 8.08 -14.51
C VAL A 130 -2.80 8.68 -13.10
N GLY A 131 -2.10 8.10 -12.14
CA GLY A 131 -2.00 8.64 -10.78
C GLY A 131 -1.41 10.06 -10.78
N ARG A 132 -0.27 10.24 -11.41
CA ARG A 132 0.45 11.52 -11.47
C ARG A 132 -0.39 12.63 -12.15
N GLU A 133 -1.04 12.35 -13.27
CA GLU A 133 -1.89 13.30 -14.01
C GLU A 133 -3.14 13.71 -13.20
N ASN A 134 -3.57 12.92 -12.24
CA ASN A 134 -4.73 13.18 -11.37
C ASN A 134 -4.33 13.56 -9.93
N ASN A 135 -3.05 13.79 -9.65
CA ASN A 135 -2.52 14.08 -8.31
C ASN A 135 -2.86 13.01 -7.26
N ILE A 136 -2.96 11.76 -7.68
CA ILE A 136 -3.13 10.60 -6.81
C ILE A 136 -1.75 9.97 -6.60
N PRO A 137 -1.21 9.99 -5.37
CA PRO A 137 0.08 9.38 -5.08
C PRO A 137 0.02 7.88 -5.31
N VAL A 138 1.11 7.34 -5.86
CA VAL A 138 1.28 5.90 -6.01
C VAL A 138 2.53 5.43 -5.26
N TRP A 139 2.56 4.16 -4.93
CA TRP A 139 3.74 3.50 -4.36
C TRP A 139 3.91 2.09 -4.94
N CYS A 140 5.15 1.63 -4.96
CA CYS A 140 5.49 0.31 -5.49
C CYS A 140 5.30 -0.74 -4.39
N GLY A 141 4.28 -1.58 -4.55
CA GLY A 141 4.07 -2.73 -3.68
C GLY A 141 5.00 -3.88 -4.01
N GLY A 142 5.40 -4.63 -2.98
CA GLY A 142 6.19 -5.84 -3.10
C GLY A 142 5.35 -7.11 -2.95
N MET A 143 5.91 -8.19 -3.50
CA MET A 143 5.48 -9.57 -3.29
C MET A 143 6.69 -10.37 -2.76
N LEU A 144 6.60 -11.69 -2.77
CA LEU A 144 7.72 -12.57 -2.40
C LEU A 144 8.70 -12.74 -3.57
N GLU A 145 9.13 -11.62 -4.16
CA GLU A 145 10.02 -11.66 -5.32
C GLU A 145 11.41 -12.18 -4.95
N SER A 146 12.04 -12.87 -5.91
CA SER A 146 13.48 -13.03 -5.96
C SER A 146 14.17 -11.70 -6.32
N GLY A 147 15.47 -11.67 -6.30
CA GLY A 147 16.25 -10.48 -6.68
C GLY A 147 15.93 -9.94 -8.07
N ILE A 148 15.56 -10.79 -9.03
CA ILE A 148 15.13 -10.36 -10.38
C ILE A 148 13.88 -9.49 -10.28
N GLY A 149 12.81 -9.99 -9.68
CA GLY A 149 11.57 -9.23 -9.52
C GLY A 149 11.78 -7.96 -8.66
N ARG A 150 12.63 -8.07 -7.65
CA ARG A 150 12.99 -6.95 -6.77
C ARG A 150 13.73 -5.84 -7.51
N ALA A 151 14.66 -6.19 -8.40
CA ALA A 151 15.34 -5.23 -9.26
C ALA A 151 14.36 -4.46 -10.17
N HIS A 152 13.34 -5.16 -10.69
CA HIS A 152 12.27 -4.52 -11.46
C HIS A 152 11.45 -3.54 -10.61
N ASN A 153 11.10 -3.90 -9.37
CA ASN A 153 10.39 -3.02 -8.44
C ASN A 153 11.23 -1.78 -8.09
N ILE A 154 12.52 -1.96 -7.83
CA ILE A 154 13.45 -0.84 -7.56
C ILE A 154 13.47 0.12 -8.74
N ALA A 155 13.67 -0.39 -9.96
CA ALA A 155 13.68 0.44 -11.17
C ALA A 155 12.34 1.18 -11.36
N MET A 156 11.20 0.52 -11.10
CA MET A 156 9.89 1.15 -11.21
C MET A 156 9.69 2.25 -10.17
N ALA A 157 10.13 2.02 -8.93
CA ALA A 157 9.99 2.97 -7.83
C ALA A 157 10.78 4.28 -8.03
N THR A 158 11.67 4.36 -9.03
CA THR A 158 12.39 5.60 -9.39
C THR A 158 11.58 6.56 -10.26
N LEU A 159 10.43 6.16 -10.77
CA LEU A 159 9.56 7.05 -11.55
C LEU A 159 8.94 8.13 -10.66
N ALA A 160 8.77 9.32 -11.22
CA ALA A 160 8.38 10.52 -10.48
C ALA A 160 7.03 10.42 -9.75
N GLY A 161 6.11 9.58 -10.22
CA GLY A 161 4.80 9.39 -9.58
C GLY A 161 4.83 8.50 -8.33
N PHE A 162 5.90 7.73 -8.13
CA PHE A 162 6.07 6.92 -6.91
C PHE A 162 6.57 7.81 -5.76
N THR A 163 5.64 8.55 -5.17
CA THR A 163 5.95 9.59 -4.17
C THR A 163 5.90 9.10 -2.72
N LEU A 164 5.39 7.88 -2.51
CA LEU A 164 5.32 7.27 -1.19
C LEU A 164 6.34 6.13 -1.06
N PRO A 165 6.85 5.85 0.16
CA PRO A 165 7.79 4.75 0.38
C PRO A 165 7.24 3.43 -0.14
N GLY A 166 8.03 2.72 -0.97
CA GLY A 166 7.67 1.42 -1.51
C GLY A 166 7.78 0.29 -0.49
N ASP A 167 7.29 -0.89 -0.87
CA ASP A 167 7.48 -2.14 -0.14
C ASP A 167 8.50 -3.00 -0.88
N VAL A 168 9.74 -2.49 -0.96
CA VAL A 168 10.87 -3.15 -1.61
C VAL A 168 11.93 -3.43 -0.56
N SER A 169 11.91 -4.62 -0.01
CA SER A 169 12.82 -5.06 1.06
C SER A 169 14.11 -5.68 0.52
N ALA A 170 15.10 -5.88 1.40
CA ALA A 170 16.28 -6.69 1.09
C ALA A 170 15.90 -8.15 0.74
N SER A 171 16.73 -8.81 -0.09
CA SER A 171 16.54 -10.23 -0.44
C SER A 171 16.47 -11.12 0.79
N ALA A 172 17.33 -10.87 1.78
CA ALA A 172 17.41 -11.62 3.03
C ALA A 172 16.13 -11.59 3.90
N ARG A 173 15.13 -10.74 3.56
CA ARG A 173 13.83 -10.78 4.25
C ARG A 173 13.07 -12.07 4.00
N TYR A 174 13.23 -12.69 2.82
CA TYR A 174 12.47 -13.86 2.39
C TYR A 174 13.36 -15.06 2.04
N TRP A 175 14.61 -14.82 1.62
CA TRP A 175 15.49 -15.83 1.05
C TRP A 175 16.82 -15.88 1.79
N HIS A 176 17.27 -17.07 2.15
CA HIS A 176 18.64 -17.27 2.67
C HIS A 176 19.68 -17.00 1.59
N GLU A 177 19.39 -17.42 0.38
CA GLU A 177 20.21 -17.22 -0.82
C GLU A 177 19.32 -16.73 -1.95
N ASP A 178 19.74 -15.68 -2.63
CA ASP A 178 19.03 -15.13 -3.79
C ASP A 178 19.59 -15.73 -5.08
N ILE A 179 18.79 -15.70 -6.15
CA ILE A 179 19.22 -16.16 -7.49
C ILE A 179 20.07 -15.12 -8.23
N ILE A 180 20.30 -13.96 -7.66
CA ILE A 180 21.17 -12.91 -8.19
C ILE A 180 22.36 -12.68 -7.27
N ASP A 181 23.49 -12.27 -7.85
CA ASP A 181 24.71 -11.88 -7.15
C ASP A 181 25.19 -10.51 -7.66
N PRO A 182 25.41 -9.52 -6.82
CA PRO A 182 25.10 -9.52 -5.38
C PRO A 182 23.59 -9.46 -5.08
N PRO A 183 23.15 -9.98 -3.92
CA PRO A 183 21.74 -9.89 -3.50
C PRO A 183 21.36 -8.45 -3.20
N VAL A 184 20.09 -8.11 -3.34
CA VAL A 184 19.57 -6.78 -2.99
C VAL A 184 19.68 -6.58 -1.48
N THR A 185 20.29 -5.46 -1.08
CA THR A 185 20.41 -5.01 0.31
C THR A 185 19.67 -3.69 0.51
N VAL A 186 19.35 -3.37 1.76
CA VAL A 186 18.76 -2.10 2.18
C VAL A 186 19.69 -1.48 3.21
N SER A 187 20.08 -0.23 2.99
CA SER A 187 20.85 0.56 3.96
C SER A 187 19.92 1.54 4.69
N PRO A 188 20.15 1.81 5.98
CA PRO A 188 19.54 2.94 6.67
C PRO A 188 19.91 4.25 5.96
N ARG A 189 19.01 5.20 5.91
CA ARG A 189 19.30 6.57 5.45
C ARG A 189 19.68 7.45 6.61
#